data_eab477fd944e4c3cad7f749d3fe1b7f8
#
_entry.id   eab477fd944e4c3cad7f749d3fe1b7f8
#
_cell.length_a   1.000
_cell.length_b   1.000
_cell.length_c   1.000
_cell.angle_alpha   90.00
_cell.angle_beta   90.00
_cell.angle_gamma   90.00
#
_symmetry.space_group_name_H-M   'P 1'
#
loop_
_entity.id
_entity.type
_entity.pdbx_description
1 polymer ?
#
loop_
_entity_poly.entity_id
_entity_poly.type
_entity_poly.pdbx_seq_one_letter_code
_entity_poly.pdbx_strand_id
1 'polypeptide(L)'
;MKVLIVTAIYPTADSPAFGSYVRTQAESLKAAGIDVEMLVLKDRYRKLIYPKAILQLRRRLANSSVDLVHAHYGFVGMVARTQWKVPVVVTYHGSDILGWINSRGERERLGALIASGGRLLARCVDAAIVQSDEMAGKVHKSNVYVIPHEVDFKVFQPTERGQARTKLGLKPFKKYLLFAANPNVGVKRFPFAAAVAEYIAKQDPSVELLVACKETQERLALYMSACDALIFPSYQEGSPNIVKQAMACNLPMVSTDVGDVRQIIGSTKDCYVCNPSVPEFAARISEILAHRNRTDGREHIRHLESSAVAQKVIEVYEKVLRKQAGHAKARRPSFADLMNVLRPRDAHQAREAVERTNEN
;
A
#
# COMPACT_ATOMS: atom_id res chain seq x y z
N MET A 1 13.87 14.00 17.06
CA MET A 1 13.29 12.64 17.14
C MET A 1 14.03 11.73 16.19
N LYS A 2 14.51 10.60 16.70
CA LYS A 2 15.25 9.60 15.93
C LYS A 2 14.43 8.33 15.75
N VAL A 3 14.17 7.94 14.51
CA VAL A 3 13.29 6.83 14.16
C VAL A 3 14.08 5.73 13.44
N LEU A 4 13.97 4.49 13.91
CA LEU A 4 14.51 3.34 13.20
C LEU A 4 13.42 2.70 12.32
N ILE A 5 13.51 2.88 11.01
CA ILE A 5 12.63 2.20 10.05
C ILE A 5 13.19 0.80 9.80
N VAL A 6 12.33 -0.22 10.00
CA VAL A 6 12.67 -1.63 9.75
C VAL A 6 11.79 -2.16 8.63
N THR A 7 12.41 -2.72 7.59
CA THR A 7 11.67 -3.24 6.43
C THR A 7 12.37 -4.43 5.78
N ALA A 8 11.59 -5.35 5.18
CA ALA A 8 12.08 -6.40 4.30
C ALA A 8 11.82 -6.10 2.82
N ILE A 9 11.24 -4.93 2.53
CA ILE A 9 10.90 -4.47 1.16
C ILE A 9 11.53 -3.10 0.94
N TYR A 10 12.51 -3.04 0.06
CA TYR A 10 13.23 -1.80 -0.27
C TYR A 10 13.78 -1.89 -1.69
N PRO A 11 13.85 -0.80 -2.45
CA PRO A 11 14.37 -0.80 -3.81
C PRO A 11 15.80 -1.33 -3.90
N THR A 12 16.07 -2.09 -4.94
CA THR A 12 17.40 -2.54 -5.33
C THR A 12 17.65 -2.20 -6.80
N ALA A 13 18.90 -2.29 -7.27
CA ALA A 13 19.22 -2.06 -8.68
C ALA A 13 18.40 -2.98 -9.61
N ASP A 14 18.24 -4.26 -9.23
CA ASP A 14 17.49 -5.25 -10.02
C ASP A 14 15.96 -5.14 -9.88
N SER A 15 15.49 -4.40 -8.89
CA SER A 15 14.05 -4.25 -8.59
C SER A 15 13.76 -2.85 -8.06
N PRO A 16 13.88 -1.80 -8.90
CA PRO A 16 13.77 -0.40 -8.47
C PRO A 16 12.37 0.00 -8.00
N ALA A 17 11.33 -0.66 -8.51
CA ALA A 17 9.95 -0.44 -8.08
C ALA A 17 9.61 -1.07 -6.73
N PHE A 18 10.37 -2.10 -6.32
CA PHE A 18 10.05 -2.89 -5.13
C PHE A 18 10.29 -2.13 -3.84
N GLY A 19 9.22 -1.81 -3.11
CA GLY A 19 9.30 -1.05 -1.86
C GLY A 19 9.66 0.43 -2.05
N SER A 20 9.48 0.98 -3.24
CA SER A 20 9.74 2.40 -3.53
C SER A 20 8.97 3.34 -2.60
N TYR A 21 7.75 2.98 -2.19
CA TYR A 21 6.95 3.74 -1.23
C TYR A 21 7.58 3.79 0.18
N VAL A 22 8.32 2.76 0.61
CA VAL A 22 9.06 2.80 1.88
C VAL A 22 10.24 3.77 1.78
N ARG A 23 10.93 3.79 0.64
CA ARG A 23 12.00 4.76 0.37
C ARG A 23 11.44 6.17 0.37
N THR A 24 10.36 6.42 -0.39
CA THR A 24 9.72 7.74 -0.46
C THR A 24 9.33 8.23 0.94
N GLN A 25 8.73 7.38 1.78
CA GLN A 25 8.37 7.75 3.14
C GLN A 25 9.59 8.04 4.01
N ALA A 26 10.66 7.26 3.91
CA ALA A 26 11.90 7.54 4.64
C ALA A 26 12.52 8.89 4.23
N GLU A 27 12.50 9.20 2.94
CA GLU A 27 13.02 10.46 2.38
C GLU A 27 12.12 11.65 2.78
N SER A 28 10.80 11.51 2.73
CA SER A 28 9.86 12.57 3.13
C SER A 28 9.95 12.88 4.63
N LEU A 29 10.11 11.87 5.48
CA LEU A 29 10.34 12.04 6.92
C LEU A 29 11.67 12.75 7.21
N LYS A 30 12.75 12.39 6.49
CA LYS A 30 14.05 13.10 6.60
C LYS A 30 13.92 14.55 6.18
N ALA A 31 13.24 14.81 5.06
CA ALA A 31 12.99 16.18 4.60
C ALA A 31 12.16 17.01 5.58
N ALA A 32 11.31 16.35 6.38
CA ALA A 32 10.55 16.97 7.48
C ALA A 32 11.33 17.08 8.80
N GLY A 33 12.65 16.80 8.83
CA GLY A 33 13.52 16.99 9.99
C GLY A 33 13.59 15.81 10.96
N ILE A 34 13.10 14.62 10.57
CA ILE A 34 13.24 13.41 11.38
C ILE A 34 14.60 12.76 11.11
N ASP A 35 15.32 12.40 12.16
CA ASP A 35 16.53 11.57 12.05
C ASP A 35 16.12 10.12 11.79
N VAL A 36 16.20 9.68 10.53
CA VAL A 36 15.76 8.35 10.09
C VAL A 36 16.95 7.44 9.86
N GLU A 37 17.04 6.38 10.68
CA GLU A 37 17.90 5.23 10.42
C GLU A 37 17.12 4.12 9.73
N MET A 38 17.81 3.34 8.87
CA MET A 38 17.20 2.22 8.14
C MET A 38 17.81 0.88 8.57
N LEU A 39 16.96 -0.10 8.84
CA LEU A 39 17.34 -1.50 8.96
C LEU A 39 16.60 -2.29 7.88
N VAL A 40 17.26 -2.51 6.73
CA VAL A 40 16.72 -3.29 5.62
C VAL A 40 17.11 -4.76 5.81
N LEU A 41 16.11 -5.62 5.97
CA LEU A 41 16.31 -7.06 6.12
C LEU A 41 16.57 -7.68 4.74
N LYS A 42 17.81 -8.08 4.50
CA LYS A 42 18.23 -8.75 3.26
C LYS A 42 17.82 -10.22 3.27
N ASP A 43 17.69 -10.84 2.10
CA ASP A 43 17.40 -12.29 1.93
C ASP A 43 16.04 -12.76 2.48
N ARG A 44 14.99 -11.98 2.26
CA ARG A 44 13.61 -12.23 2.75
C ARG A 44 13.04 -13.63 2.45
N TYR A 45 13.59 -14.34 1.50
CA TYR A 45 13.18 -15.70 1.14
C TYR A 45 13.86 -16.80 1.96
N ARG A 46 14.85 -16.46 2.80
CA ARG A 46 15.52 -17.42 3.68
C ARG A 46 14.76 -17.60 4.99
N LYS A 47 14.47 -18.85 5.38
CA LYS A 47 13.73 -19.19 6.61
C LYS A 47 14.32 -18.56 7.89
N LEU A 48 15.63 -18.30 7.93
CA LEU A 48 16.35 -17.75 9.08
C LEU A 48 16.41 -16.20 9.10
N ILE A 49 15.72 -15.50 8.20
CA ILE A 49 15.77 -14.03 8.17
C ILE A 49 15.25 -13.41 9.46
N TYR A 50 14.14 -13.93 9.99
CA TYR A 50 13.47 -13.32 11.16
C TYR A 50 14.28 -13.51 12.47
N PRO A 51 14.81 -14.68 12.83
CA PRO A 51 15.73 -14.82 13.97
C PRO A 51 16.95 -13.90 13.88
N LYS A 52 17.58 -13.80 12.70
CA LYS A 52 18.69 -12.87 12.47
C LYS A 52 18.26 -11.40 12.63
N ALA A 53 17.08 -11.05 12.11
CA ALA A 53 16.53 -9.71 12.21
C ALA A 53 16.27 -9.29 13.66
N ILE A 54 15.78 -10.19 14.51
CA ILE A 54 15.63 -9.93 15.95
C ILE A 54 16.97 -9.58 16.59
N LEU A 55 18.01 -10.33 16.30
CA LEU A 55 19.34 -10.07 16.84
C LEU A 55 19.90 -8.75 16.31
N GLN A 56 19.76 -8.47 15.02
CA GLN A 56 20.20 -7.21 14.40
C GLN A 56 19.47 -6.01 15.02
N LEU A 57 18.14 -6.11 15.19
CA LEU A 57 17.34 -5.07 15.81
C LEU A 57 17.81 -4.80 17.26
N ARG A 58 17.98 -5.86 18.07
CA ARG A 58 18.42 -5.72 19.46
C ARG A 58 19.81 -5.08 19.57
N ARG A 59 20.75 -5.48 18.72
CA ARG A 59 22.10 -4.88 18.64
C ARG A 59 22.01 -3.40 18.25
N ARG A 60 21.18 -3.06 17.26
CA ARG A 60 21.00 -1.66 16.85
C ARG A 60 20.45 -0.81 17.99
N LEU A 61 19.41 -1.28 18.69
CA LEU A 61 18.80 -0.58 19.81
C LEU A 61 19.71 -0.50 21.05
N ALA A 62 20.67 -1.42 21.22
CA ALA A 62 21.67 -1.34 22.28
C ALA A 62 22.68 -0.24 22.02
N ASN A 63 23.05 0.00 20.76
CA ASN A 63 24.14 0.89 20.34
C ASN A 63 23.66 2.25 19.81
N SER A 64 22.36 2.53 19.84
CA SER A 64 21.78 3.77 19.30
C SER A 64 20.68 4.31 20.20
N SER A 65 20.58 5.63 20.28
CA SER A 65 19.53 6.35 21.00
C SER A 65 18.33 6.56 20.09
N VAL A 66 17.63 5.46 19.75
CA VAL A 66 16.40 5.49 18.94
C VAL A 66 15.21 5.80 19.84
N ASP A 67 14.36 6.73 19.44
CA ASP A 67 13.14 7.11 20.17
C ASP A 67 11.98 6.14 19.91
N LEU A 68 11.86 5.63 18.66
CA LEU A 68 10.84 4.65 18.28
C LEU A 68 11.30 3.77 17.10
N VAL A 69 10.67 2.61 16.95
CA VAL A 69 10.81 1.73 15.79
C VAL A 69 9.56 1.84 14.93
N HIS A 70 9.74 2.10 13.63
CA HIS A 70 8.67 2.04 12.65
C HIS A 70 8.90 0.86 11.71
N ALA A 71 8.08 -0.17 11.82
CA ALA A 71 8.17 -1.37 11.00
C ALA A 71 7.19 -1.30 9.82
N HIS A 72 7.66 -1.70 8.64
CA HIS A 72 6.83 -1.85 7.46
C HIS A 72 6.52 -3.33 7.24
N TYR A 73 5.24 -3.66 7.17
CA TYR A 73 4.69 -4.99 7.00
C TYR A 73 4.53 -5.80 8.31
N GLY A 74 3.46 -6.58 8.41
CA GLY A 74 3.09 -7.31 9.63
C GLY A 74 4.19 -8.24 10.16
N PHE A 75 4.87 -9.02 9.29
CA PHE A 75 5.97 -9.90 9.74
C PHE A 75 7.16 -9.13 10.32
N VAL A 76 7.50 -7.99 9.72
CA VAL A 76 8.56 -7.11 10.26
C VAL A 76 8.10 -6.45 11.56
N GLY A 77 6.82 -6.14 11.66
CA GLY A 77 6.20 -5.67 12.91
C GLY A 77 6.31 -6.71 14.04
N MET A 78 6.15 -8.00 13.74
CA MET A 78 6.40 -9.08 14.73
C MET A 78 7.85 -9.06 15.23
N VAL A 79 8.82 -8.91 14.33
CA VAL A 79 10.24 -8.74 14.71
C VAL A 79 10.41 -7.50 15.58
N ALA A 80 9.84 -6.36 15.19
CA ALA A 80 9.92 -5.12 15.94
C ALA A 80 9.34 -5.28 17.36
N ARG A 81 8.28 -6.05 17.52
CA ARG A 81 7.60 -6.26 18.80
C ARG A 81 8.30 -7.24 19.73
N THR A 82 9.37 -7.90 19.32
CA THR A 82 10.21 -8.74 20.22
C THR A 82 11.03 -7.92 21.22
N GLN A 83 11.00 -6.61 21.16
CA GLN A 83 11.64 -5.67 22.09
C GLN A 83 10.58 -4.73 22.70
N TRP A 84 10.88 -4.24 23.91
CA TRP A 84 10.02 -3.33 24.70
C TRP A 84 10.76 -2.07 25.15
N LYS A 85 11.99 -1.85 24.65
CA LYS A 85 12.85 -0.73 25.03
C LYS A 85 12.27 0.59 24.55
N VAL A 86 11.75 0.58 23.31
CA VAL A 86 11.15 1.75 22.65
C VAL A 86 9.81 1.38 22.02
N PRO A 87 8.89 2.33 21.80
CA PRO A 87 7.61 2.07 21.16
C PRO A 87 7.77 1.58 19.73
N VAL A 88 6.73 0.88 19.24
CA VAL A 88 6.67 0.29 17.92
C VAL A 88 5.43 0.81 17.19
N VAL A 89 5.66 1.44 16.06
CA VAL A 89 4.66 1.77 15.05
C VAL A 89 4.76 0.76 13.91
N VAL A 90 3.64 0.27 13.39
CA VAL A 90 3.63 -0.64 12.24
C VAL A 90 2.75 -0.07 11.14
N THR A 91 3.31 0.07 9.94
CA THR A 91 2.54 0.34 8.73
C THR A 91 2.21 -0.96 8.01
N TYR A 92 0.92 -1.20 7.80
CA TYR A 92 0.38 -2.34 7.07
C TYR A 92 0.09 -1.96 5.61
N HIS A 93 0.28 -2.93 4.68
CA HIS A 93 0.28 -2.65 3.24
C HIS A 93 -0.83 -3.35 2.45
N GLY A 94 -1.79 -3.97 3.10
CA GLY A 94 -2.94 -4.64 2.49
C GLY A 94 -2.99 -6.11 2.81
N SER A 95 -2.19 -6.95 2.17
CA SER A 95 -2.24 -8.42 2.32
C SER A 95 -1.99 -8.92 3.75
N ASP A 96 -1.31 -8.16 4.57
CA ASP A 96 -1.03 -8.42 5.98
C ASP A 96 -2.24 -8.15 6.91
N ILE A 97 -3.29 -7.49 6.42
CA ILE A 97 -4.57 -7.24 7.12
C ILE A 97 -5.75 -7.87 6.38
N LEU A 98 -5.76 -7.82 5.04
CA LEU A 98 -6.86 -8.29 4.20
C LEU A 98 -6.72 -9.78 3.83
N GLY A 99 -5.48 -10.32 3.86
CA GLY A 99 -5.14 -11.65 3.38
C GLY A 99 -4.82 -11.67 1.89
N TRP A 100 -4.58 -12.87 1.37
CA TRP A 100 -4.28 -13.10 -0.04
C TRP A 100 -5.47 -13.71 -0.75
N ILE A 101 -5.58 -13.38 -2.03
CA ILE A 101 -6.47 -14.02 -2.98
C ILE A 101 -5.64 -14.65 -4.09
N ASN A 102 -6.15 -15.73 -4.68
CA ASN A 102 -5.53 -16.38 -5.82
C ASN A 102 -5.86 -15.65 -7.14
N SER A 103 -5.40 -16.19 -8.26
CA SER A 103 -5.66 -15.64 -9.60
C SER A 103 -7.13 -15.69 -10.04
N ARG A 104 -7.98 -16.40 -9.30
CA ARG A 104 -9.43 -16.45 -9.52
C ARG A 104 -10.23 -15.49 -8.65
N GLY A 105 -9.54 -14.73 -7.75
CA GLY A 105 -10.19 -13.84 -6.79
C GLY A 105 -10.68 -14.53 -5.52
N GLU A 106 -10.34 -15.81 -5.30
CA GLU A 106 -10.74 -16.59 -4.14
C GLU A 106 -9.75 -16.42 -2.99
N ARG A 107 -10.25 -16.37 -1.76
CA ARG A 107 -9.40 -16.23 -0.56
C ARG A 107 -8.57 -17.49 -0.30
N GLU A 108 -7.29 -17.31 -0.08
CA GLU A 108 -6.38 -18.39 0.31
C GLU A 108 -6.35 -18.57 1.84
N ARG A 109 -6.40 -19.82 2.30
CA ARG A 109 -6.38 -20.15 3.74
C ARG A 109 -5.13 -19.61 4.44
N LEU A 110 -3.97 -19.75 3.81
CA LEU A 110 -2.72 -19.21 4.36
C LEU A 110 -2.76 -17.67 4.45
N GLY A 111 -3.31 -17.01 3.44
CA GLY A 111 -3.52 -15.56 3.44
C GLY A 111 -4.43 -15.10 4.57
N ALA A 112 -5.49 -15.86 4.86
CA ALA A 112 -6.39 -15.57 5.98
C ALA A 112 -5.69 -15.71 7.34
N LEU A 113 -4.83 -16.73 7.51
CA LEU A 113 -4.03 -16.92 8.72
C LEU A 113 -3.04 -15.77 8.94
N ILE A 114 -2.35 -15.36 7.88
CA ILE A 114 -1.41 -14.22 7.92
C ILE A 114 -2.13 -12.93 8.30
N ALA A 115 -3.29 -12.67 7.71
CA ALA A 115 -4.10 -11.50 8.03
C ALA A 115 -4.57 -11.51 9.50
N SER A 116 -4.95 -12.68 10.02
CA SER A 116 -5.32 -12.83 11.43
C SER A 116 -4.14 -12.51 12.36
N GLY A 117 -2.93 -12.99 12.01
CA GLY A 117 -1.70 -12.64 12.71
C GLY A 117 -1.38 -11.15 12.66
N GLY A 118 -1.56 -10.50 11.51
CA GLY A 118 -1.39 -9.06 11.34
C GLY A 118 -2.36 -8.24 12.18
N ARG A 119 -3.65 -8.62 12.19
CA ARG A 119 -4.69 -7.98 13.04
C ARG A 119 -4.40 -8.15 14.53
N LEU A 120 -3.91 -9.33 14.93
CA LEU A 120 -3.51 -9.57 16.31
C LEU A 120 -2.32 -8.71 16.71
N LEU A 121 -1.28 -8.66 15.86
CA LEU A 121 -0.11 -7.80 16.07
C LEU A 121 -0.52 -6.32 16.21
N ALA A 122 -1.46 -5.85 15.40
CA ALA A 122 -1.93 -4.47 15.47
C ALA A 122 -2.52 -4.12 16.85
N ARG A 123 -3.01 -5.09 17.61
CA ARG A 123 -3.43 -4.89 19.01
C ARG A 123 -2.27 -4.80 20.00
N CYS A 124 -1.10 -5.31 19.63
CA CYS A 124 0.08 -5.40 20.50
C CYS A 124 1.11 -4.30 20.29
N VAL A 125 0.97 -3.49 19.25
CA VAL A 125 1.88 -2.37 18.93
C VAL A 125 1.35 -1.05 19.46
N ASP A 126 2.21 -0.04 19.57
CA ASP A 126 1.85 1.25 20.15
C ASP A 126 0.99 2.08 19.21
N ALA A 127 1.20 1.95 17.88
CA ALA A 127 0.31 2.45 16.84
C ALA A 127 0.35 1.56 15.60
N ALA A 128 -0.79 1.45 14.91
CA ALA A 128 -0.94 0.81 13.61
C ALA A 128 -1.35 1.84 12.56
N ILE A 129 -0.59 1.95 11.49
CA ILE A 129 -0.94 2.74 10.31
C ILE A 129 -1.46 1.78 9.25
N VAL A 130 -2.64 2.06 8.72
CA VAL A 130 -3.28 1.28 7.65
C VAL A 130 -3.57 2.21 6.47
N GLN A 131 -3.75 1.63 5.27
CA GLN A 131 -3.81 2.40 4.04
C GLN A 131 -5.22 2.83 3.64
N SER A 132 -6.26 2.19 4.21
CA SER A 132 -7.66 2.47 3.87
C SER A 132 -8.60 2.21 5.05
N ASP A 133 -9.81 2.78 4.99
CA ASP A 133 -10.87 2.55 5.96
C ASP A 133 -11.30 1.08 6.01
N GLU A 134 -11.27 0.38 4.87
CA GLU A 134 -11.52 -1.07 4.83
C GLU A 134 -10.52 -1.82 5.73
N MET A 135 -9.24 -1.47 5.65
CA MET A 135 -8.21 -2.07 6.50
C MET A 135 -8.40 -1.69 7.97
N ALA A 136 -8.75 -0.45 8.27
CA ALA A 136 -9.03 0.02 9.63
C ALA A 136 -10.21 -0.74 10.26
N GLY A 137 -11.26 -0.97 9.51
CA GLY A 137 -12.43 -1.75 9.92
C GLY A 137 -12.13 -3.22 10.27
N LYS A 138 -10.99 -3.76 9.80
CA LYS A 138 -10.53 -5.11 10.19
C LYS A 138 -9.68 -5.13 11.47
N VAL A 139 -9.27 -3.95 11.97
CA VAL A 139 -8.41 -3.81 13.15
C VAL A 139 -9.19 -3.06 14.25
N HIS A 140 -9.82 -3.80 15.14
CA HIS A 140 -10.63 -3.21 16.23
C HIS A 140 -9.72 -2.68 17.35
N LYS A 141 -9.18 -1.46 17.21
CA LYS A 141 -8.38 -0.78 18.23
C LYS A 141 -8.38 0.74 18.07
N SER A 142 -8.19 1.47 19.18
CA SER A 142 -8.22 2.94 19.24
C SER A 142 -6.95 3.63 18.72
N ASN A 143 -5.85 2.91 18.50
CA ASN A 143 -4.59 3.45 18.00
C ASN A 143 -4.29 3.03 16.55
N VAL A 144 -5.33 2.94 15.73
CA VAL A 144 -5.25 2.71 14.29
C VAL A 144 -5.42 4.06 13.58
N TYR A 145 -4.53 4.33 12.65
CA TYR A 145 -4.51 5.56 11.86
C TYR A 145 -4.60 5.21 10.38
N VAL A 146 -5.56 5.81 9.67
CA VAL A 146 -5.69 5.66 8.22
C VAL A 146 -4.81 6.72 7.57
N ILE A 147 -3.68 6.28 7.02
CA ILE A 147 -2.71 7.15 6.34
C ILE A 147 -2.28 6.41 5.07
N PRO A 148 -2.90 6.69 3.91
CA PRO A 148 -2.48 6.14 2.63
C PRO A 148 -1.03 6.52 2.30
N HIS A 149 -0.35 5.68 1.52
CA HIS A 149 1.00 6.03 1.04
C HIS A 149 0.97 7.32 0.25
N GLU A 150 2.01 8.11 0.46
CA GLU A 150 2.26 9.34 -0.27
C GLU A 150 2.59 9.10 -1.73
N VAL A 151 2.44 10.16 -2.50
CA VAL A 151 2.97 10.28 -3.85
C VAL A 151 4.02 11.39 -3.89
N ASP A 152 5.17 11.09 -4.46
CA ASP A 152 6.18 12.10 -4.77
C ASP A 152 5.73 12.92 -5.99
N PHE A 153 5.21 14.12 -5.74
CA PHE A 153 4.75 15.03 -6.78
C PHE A 153 5.88 15.65 -7.60
N LYS A 154 7.13 15.54 -7.17
CA LYS A 154 8.29 15.95 -7.97
C LYS A 154 8.60 14.93 -9.05
N VAL A 155 8.43 13.65 -8.76
CA VAL A 155 8.61 12.54 -9.70
C VAL A 155 7.35 12.35 -10.55
N PHE A 156 6.18 12.18 -9.90
CA PHE A 156 4.90 11.99 -10.59
C PHE A 156 4.26 13.35 -10.86
N GLN A 157 4.63 13.94 -11.99
CA GLN A 157 4.07 15.20 -12.48
C GLN A 157 3.71 15.09 -13.95
N PRO A 158 2.70 15.83 -14.42
CA PRO A 158 2.35 15.86 -15.84
C PRO A 158 3.53 16.35 -16.68
N THR A 159 3.92 15.55 -17.65
CA THR A 159 4.84 15.94 -18.74
C THR A 159 4.02 16.04 -20.01
N GLU A 160 4.41 16.94 -20.94
CA GLU A 160 3.77 17.04 -22.24
C GLU A 160 3.83 15.68 -22.96
N ARG A 161 2.67 15.22 -23.50
CA ARG A 161 2.48 13.86 -24.03
C ARG A 161 3.47 13.53 -25.14
N GLY A 162 3.68 14.45 -26.09
CA GLY A 162 4.61 14.25 -27.20
C GLY A 162 6.04 14.11 -26.73
N GLN A 163 6.47 14.92 -25.76
CA GLN A 163 7.80 14.82 -25.16
C GLN A 163 7.99 13.49 -24.44
N ALA A 164 6.98 13.06 -23.67
CA ALA A 164 7.02 11.77 -22.98
C ALA A 164 7.10 10.60 -23.98
N ARG A 165 6.33 10.66 -25.06
CA ARG A 165 6.36 9.66 -26.15
C ARG A 165 7.72 9.61 -26.84
N THR A 166 8.29 10.74 -27.17
CA THR A 166 9.64 10.82 -27.77
C THR A 166 10.69 10.17 -26.87
N LYS A 167 10.67 10.47 -25.56
CA LYS A 167 11.60 9.86 -24.59
C LYS A 167 11.44 8.34 -24.46
N LEU A 168 10.25 7.83 -24.71
CA LEU A 168 9.95 6.39 -24.65
C LEU A 168 10.05 5.69 -26.02
N GLY A 169 10.32 6.41 -27.11
CA GLY A 169 10.33 5.86 -28.47
C GLY A 169 8.95 5.45 -29.00
N LEU A 170 7.88 6.07 -28.49
CA LEU A 170 6.51 5.75 -28.86
C LEU A 170 6.02 6.55 -30.07
N LYS A 171 5.15 5.94 -30.88
CA LYS A 171 4.60 6.58 -32.08
C LYS A 171 3.60 7.68 -31.69
N PRO A 172 3.70 8.92 -32.25
CA PRO A 172 2.87 10.05 -31.81
C PRO A 172 1.38 9.89 -32.14
N PHE A 173 1.03 9.18 -33.23
CA PHE A 173 -0.33 9.01 -33.73
C PHE A 173 -1.11 7.86 -33.06
N LYS A 174 -0.43 6.96 -32.34
CA LYS A 174 -1.08 5.85 -31.63
C LYS A 174 -1.84 6.34 -30.39
N LYS A 175 -2.80 5.54 -29.96
CA LYS A 175 -3.51 5.68 -28.69
C LYS A 175 -3.00 4.60 -27.75
N TYR A 176 -2.45 5.00 -26.60
CA TYR A 176 -1.80 4.08 -25.69
C TYR A 176 -2.60 3.90 -24.41
N LEU A 177 -2.94 2.65 -24.11
CA LEU A 177 -3.50 2.24 -22.83
C LEU A 177 -2.37 1.70 -21.93
N LEU A 178 -2.35 2.06 -20.68
CA LEU A 178 -1.32 1.65 -19.73
C LEU A 178 -1.85 0.53 -18.80
N PHE A 179 -1.11 -0.56 -18.73
CA PHE A 179 -1.21 -1.53 -17.64
C PHE A 179 0.10 -1.49 -16.83
N ALA A 180 0.06 -0.96 -15.62
CA ALA A 180 1.25 -0.69 -14.82
C ALA A 180 1.37 -1.68 -13.64
N ALA A 181 1.61 -2.94 -13.96
CA ALA A 181 1.83 -4.02 -12.99
C ALA A 181 2.57 -5.19 -13.66
N ASN A 182 3.03 -6.16 -12.84
CA ASN A 182 3.56 -7.41 -13.36
C ASN A 182 2.41 -8.27 -13.93
N PRO A 183 2.41 -8.60 -15.23
CA PRO A 183 1.33 -9.37 -15.88
C PRO A 183 1.20 -10.79 -15.35
N ASN A 184 2.25 -11.35 -14.72
CA ASN A 184 2.24 -12.68 -14.13
C ASN A 184 1.63 -12.73 -12.72
N VAL A 185 1.24 -11.58 -12.15
CA VAL A 185 0.57 -11.53 -10.85
C VAL A 185 -0.94 -11.59 -11.05
N GLY A 186 -1.54 -12.75 -10.80
CA GLY A 186 -2.95 -13.04 -11.12
C GLY A 186 -3.95 -12.05 -10.55
N VAL A 187 -3.72 -11.54 -9.33
CA VAL A 187 -4.59 -10.52 -8.72
C VAL A 187 -4.69 -9.23 -9.53
N LYS A 188 -3.71 -8.91 -10.38
CA LYS A 188 -3.68 -7.72 -11.24
C LYS A 188 -4.50 -7.88 -12.54
N ARG A 189 -4.91 -9.10 -12.89
CA ARG A 189 -5.82 -9.42 -14.01
C ARG A 189 -5.33 -8.90 -15.36
N PHE A 190 -4.07 -9.10 -15.70
CA PHE A 190 -3.55 -8.72 -17.02
C PHE A 190 -4.36 -9.28 -18.19
N PRO A 191 -4.82 -10.57 -18.19
CA PRO A 191 -5.65 -11.11 -19.27
C PRO A 191 -6.94 -10.31 -19.50
N PHE A 192 -7.53 -9.74 -18.44
CA PHE A 192 -8.70 -8.89 -18.57
C PHE A 192 -8.34 -7.55 -19.23
N ALA A 193 -7.24 -6.91 -18.82
CA ALA A 193 -6.76 -5.66 -19.43
C ALA A 193 -6.44 -5.86 -20.92
N ALA A 194 -5.82 -7.00 -21.28
CA ALA A 194 -5.53 -7.36 -22.66
C ALA A 194 -6.81 -7.55 -23.49
N ALA A 195 -7.80 -8.26 -22.93
CA ALA A 195 -9.09 -8.46 -23.60
C ALA A 195 -9.84 -7.12 -23.84
N VAL A 196 -9.80 -6.19 -22.90
CA VAL A 196 -10.37 -4.83 -23.07
C VAL A 196 -9.66 -4.09 -24.20
N ALA A 197 -8.33 -4.10 -24.20
CA ALA A 197 -7.54 -3.43 -25.25
C ALA A 197 -7.80 -4.05 -26.63
N GLU A 198 -7.86 -5.39 -26.73
CA GLU A 198 -8.18 -6.10 -27.96
C GLU A 198 -9.60 -5.78 -28.46
N TYR A 199 -10.56 -5.73 -27.55
CA TYR A 199 -11.95 -5.37 -27.89
C TYR A 199 -12.04 -3.99 -28.53
N ILE A 200 -11.29 -2.99 -27.99
CA ILE A 200 -11.24 -1.63 -28.54
C ILE A 200 -10.45 -1.61 -29.86
N ALA A 201 -9.33 -2.33 -29.96
CA ALA A 201 -8.46 -2.36 -31.13
C ALA A 201 -9.15 -2.95 -32.38
N LYS A 202 -10.16 -3.80 -32.22
CA LYS A 202 -11.01 -4.28 -33.33
C LYS A 202 -11.80 -3.15 -34.01
N GLN A 203 -12.11 -2.08 -33.28
CA GLN A 203 -12.83 -0.92 -33.78
C GLN A 203 -11.89 0.23 -34.13
N ASP A 204 -10.77 0.37 -33.39
CA ASP A 204 -9.74 1.39 -33.60
C ASP A 204 -8.33 0.77 -33.54
N PRO A 205 -7.76 0.37 -34.70
CA PRO A 205 -6.44 -0.25 -34.78
C PRO A 205 -5.28 0.67 -34.33
N SER A 206 -5.55 1.94 -34.06
CA SER A 206 -4.55 2.85 -33.49
C SER A 206 -4.29 2.60 -32.00
N VAL A 207 -5.18 1.85 -31.31
CA VAL A 207 -5.07 1.57 -29.88
C VAL A 207 -4.08 0.45 -29.62
N GLU A 208 -3.21 0.66 -28.62
CA GLU A 208 -2.17 -0.29 -28.21
C GLU A 208 -2.04 -0.32 -26.68
N LEU A 209 -1.91 -1.54 -26.12
CA LEU A 209 -1.70 -1.74 -24.69
C LEU A 209 -0.20 -1.77 -24.37
N LEU A 210 0.24 -0.86 -23.52
CA LEU A 210 1.60 -0.84 -22.97
C LEU A 210 1.62 -1.45 -21.57
N VAL A 211 2.63 -2.27 -21.33
CA VAL A 211 2.87 -2.90 -20.02
C VAL A 211 4.09 -2.27 -19.38
N ALA A 212 3.89 -1.51 -18.30
CA ALA A 212 4.99 -0.99 -17.49
C ALA A 212 5.18 -1.90 -16.26
N CYS A 213 6.28 -2.66 -16.25
CA CYS A 213 6.61 -3.60 -15.20
C CYS A 213 8.07 -3.46 -14.78
N LYS A 214 8.33 -3.37 -13.47
CA LYS A 214 9.67 -3.19 -12.88
C LYS A 214 10.39 -1.90 -13.29
N GLU A 215 9.66 -0.91 -13.73
CA GLU A 215 10.18 0.40 -14.11
C GLU A 215 10.63 1.20 -12.89
N THR A 216 11.56 2.15 -13.07
CA THR A 216 11.82 3.18 -12.06
C THR A 216 10.61 4.09 -11.93
N GLN A 217 10.50 4.84 -10.83
CA GLN A 217 9.39 5.78 -10.64
C GLN A 217 9.37 6.87 -11.73
N GLU A 218 10.53 7.37 -12.11
CA GLU A 218 10.70 8.39 -13.15
C GLU A 218 10.23 7.86 -14.53
N ARG A 219 10.61 6.61 -14.86
CA ARG A 219 10.19 6.01 -16.12
C ARG A 219 8.70 5.68 -16.12
N LEU A 220 8.15 5.24 -14.99
CA LEU A 220 6.72 5.03 -14.82
C LEU A 220 5.93 6.35 -14.98
N ALA A 221 6.43 7.47 -14.45
CA ALA A 221 5.82 8.79 -14.63
C ALA A 221 5.81 9.22 -16.11
N LEU A 222 6.87 8.86 -16.87
CA LEU A 222 6.87 9.08 -18.32
C LEU A 222 5.80 8.24 -19.03
N TYR A 223 5.64 6.95 -18.69
CA TYR A 223 4.54 6.12 -19.23
C TYR A 223 3.17 6.73 -18.92
N MET A 224 2.95 7.21 -17.70
CA MET A 224 1.71 7.88 -17.32
C MET A 224 1.46 9.17 -18.09
N SER A 225 2.51 9.91 -18.43
CA SER A 225 2.41 11.12 -19.24
C SER A 225 2.21 10.81 -20.73
N ALA A 226 2.78 9.72 -21.23
CA ALA A 226 2.71 9.31 -22.64
C ALA A 226 1.38 8.64 -23.03
N CYS A 227 0.77 7.89 -22.10
CA CYS A 227 -0.44 7.12 -22.35
C CYS A 227 -1.71 7.99 -22.29
N ASP A 228 -2.79 7.47 -22.86
CA ASP A 228 -4.09 8.15 -22.94
C ASP A 228 -5.02 7.73 -21.78
N ALA A 229 -4.92 6.48 -21.30
CA ALA A 229 -5.66 6.00 -20.14
C ALA A 229 -4.92 4.89 -19.39
N LEU A 230 -5.16 4.76 -18.07
CA LEU A 230 -4.76 3.61 -17.26
C LEU A 230 -5.92 2.61 -17.21
N ILE A 231 -5.61 1.32 -17.41
CA ILE A 231 -6.52 0.19 -17.13
C ILE A 231 -6.09 -0.46 -15.83
N PHE A 232 -6.96 -0.42 -14.81
CA PHE A 232 -6.67 -0.97 -13.48
C PHE A 232 -7.74 -1.95 -13.02
N PRO A 233 -7.70 -3.24 -13.46
CA PRO A 233 -8.75 -4.22 -13.21
C PRO A 233 -8.49 -5.14 -12.02
N SER A 234 -7.70 -4.75 -11.03
CA SER A 234 -7.30 -5.61 -9.91
C SER A 234 -8.50 -6.25 -9.20
N TYR A 235 -8.29 -7.46 -8.65
CA TYR A 235 -9.29 -8.14 -7.79
C TYR A 235 -9.31 -7.60 -6.37
N GLN A 236 -8.15 -7.20 -5.84
CA GLN A 236 -8.02 -6.74 -4.46
C GLN A 236 -6.81 -5.82 -4.32
N GLU A 237 -6.99 -4.74 -3.56
CA GLU A 237 -5.94 -3.81 -3.15
C GLU A 237 -6.21 -3.32 -1.73
N GLY A 238 -5.19 -2.78 -1.06
CA GLY A 238 -5.38 -2.02 0.17
C GLY A 238 -5.64 -0.54 -0.11
N SER A 239 -4.66 0.11 -0.77
CA SER A 239 -4.70 1.48 -1.30
C SER A 239 -3.70 1.56 -2.45
N PRO A 240 -4.14 1.44 -3.71
CA PRO A 240 -3.25 1.22 -4.83
C PRO A 240 -2.44 2.47 -5.19
N ASN A 241 -1.11 2.41 -5.01
CA ASN A 241 -0.21 3.51 -5.35
C ASN A 241 -0.29 3.92 -6.81
N ILE A 242 -0.52 2.96 -7.71
CA ILE A 242 -0.58 3.22 -9.15
C ILE A 242 -1.73 4.17 -9.53
N VAL A 243 -2.87 4.07 -8.84
CA VAL A 243 -4.02 4.97 -9.02
C VAL A 243 -3.64 6.39 -8.61
N LYS A 244 -3.04 6.55 -7.42
CA LYS A 244 -2.56 7.84 -6.92
C LYS A 244 -1.49 8.46 -7.82
N GLN A 245 -0.56 7.65 -8.32
CA GLN A 245 0.50 8.08 -9.24
C GLN A 245 -0.07 8.52 -10.59
N ALA A 246 -1.09 7.81 -11.11
CA ALA A 246 -1.80 8.21 -12.33
C ALA A 246 -2.56 9.53 -12.13
N MET A 247 -3.25 9.70 -10.99
CA MET A 247 -3.87 10.96 -10.61
C MET A 247 -2.85 12.10 -10.55
N ALA A 248 -1.68 11.88 -9.94
CA ALA A 248 -0.60 12.88 -9.87
C ALA A 248 -0.08 13.31 -11.24
N CYS A 249 -0.12 12.41 -12.24
CA CYS A 249 0.23 12.68 -13.63
C CYS A 249 -0.97 13.16 -14.48
N ASN A 250 -2.12 13.38 -13.89
CA ASN A 250 -3.38 13.71 -14.58
C ASN A 250 -3.75 12.71 -15.68
N LEU A 251 -3.45 11.42 -15.48
CA LEU A 251 -3.80 10.36 -16.43
C LEU A 251 -5.24 9.88 -16.16
N PRO A 252 -6.15 9.93 -17.15
CA PRO A 252 -7.46 9.32 -17.07
C PRO A 252 -7.38 7.81 -16.76
N MET A 253 -8.41 7.25 -16.13
CA MET A 253 -8.37 5.83 -15.80
C MET A 253 -9.73 5.16 -15.74
N VAL A 254 -9.71 3.84 -15.97
CA VAL A 254 -10.83 2.95 -15.68
C VAL A 254 -10.37 1.85 -14.74
N SER A 255 -11.06 1.71 -13.63
CA SER A 255 -10.69 0.83 -12.52
C SER A 255 -11.87 -0.02 -12.05
N THR A 256 -11.56 -1.19 -11.48
CA THR A 256 -12.50 -1.91 -10.60
C THR A 256 -12.59 -1.21 -9.24
N ASP A 257 -13.69 -1.46 -8.50
CA ASP A 257 -13.90 -0.94 -7.14
C ASP A 257 -13.11 -1.79 -6.13
N VAL A 258 -11.87 -1.39 -5.84
CA VAL A 258 -10.97 -2.12 -4.94
C VAL A 258 -10.22 -1.16 -4.01
N GLY A 259 -10.08 -1.56 -2.75
CA GLY A 259 -9.46 -0.74 -1.73
C GLY A 259 -10.16 0.61 -1.59
N ASP A 260 -9.40 1.69 -1.66
CA ASP A 260 -9.88 3.07 -1.57
C ASP A 260 -9.98 3.79 -2.94
N VAL A 261 -9.96 3.06 -4.06
CA VAL A 261 -9.96 3.65 -5.41
C VAL A 261 -11.11 4.63 -5.58
N ARG A 262 -12.34 4.25 -5.20
CA ARG A 262 -13.52 5.12 -5.31
C ARG A 262 -13.37 6.44 -4.55
N GLN A 263 -12.73 6.39 -3.37
CA GLN A 263 -12.47 7.57 -2.55
C GLN A 263 -11.38 8.45 -3.18
N ILE A 264 -10.30 7.82 -3.70
CA ILE A 264 -9.17 8.51 -4.34
C ILE A 264 -9.60 9.25 -5.59
N ILE A 265 -10.34 8.59 -6.50
CA ILE A 265 -10.80 9.24 -7.74
C ILE A 265 -11.91 10.26 -7.46
N GLY A 266 -12.82 10.00 -6.50
CA GLY A 266 -13.90 10.92 -6.16
C GLY A 266 -14.72 11.34 -7.39
N SER A 267 -14.80 12.64 -7.62
CA SER A 267 -15.47 13.26 -8.79
C SER A 267 -14.51 13.67 -9.92
N THR A 268 -13.27 13.14 -9.91
CA THR A 268 -12.27 13.47 -10.94
C THR A 268 -12.77 13.12 -12.32
N LYS A 269 -12.72 14.09 -13.23
CA LYS A 269 -13.18 13.92 -14.61
C LYS A 269 -12.38 12.81 -15.33
N ASP A 270 -13.06 12.04 -16.17
CA ASP A 270 -12.45 10.95 -16.96
C ASP A 270 -11.78 9.86 -16.12
N CYS A 271 -12.19 9.70 -14.86
CA CYS A 271 -11.79 8.62 -13.97
C CYS A 271 -13.03 7.82 -13.55
N TYR A 272 -13.07 6.53 -13.88
CA TYR A 272 -14.26 5.71 -13.73
C TYR A 272 -13.99 4.47 -12.87
N VAL A 273 -14.94 4.16 -11.99
CA VAL A 273 -15.03 2.86 -11.30
C VAL A 273 -16.11 2.05 -11.94
N CYS A 274 -15.77 0.89 -12.49
CA CYS A 274 -16.63 0.03 -13.28
C CYS A 274 -16.69 -1.39 -12.71
N ASN A 275 -17.79 -2.10 -13.03
CA ASN A 275 -17.81 -3.54 -12.85
C ASN A 275 -16.78 -4.20 -13.79
N PRO A 276 -16.23 -5.37 -13.43
CA PRO A 276 -15.23 -6.05 -14.25
C PRO A 276 -15.84 -6.71 -15.49
N SER A 277 -16.37 -5.88 -16.39
CA SER A 277 -16.98 -6.23 -17.66
C SER A 277 -16.15 -5.62 -18.80
N VAL A 278 -15.74 -6.44 -19.78
CA VAL A 278 -14.96 -5.97 -20.93
C VAL A 278 -15.69 -4.88 -21.72
N PRO A 279 -16.99 -5.02 -22.03
CA PRO A 279 -17.74 -3.97 -22.73
C PRO A 279 -17.83 -2.66 -21.93
N GLU A 280 -18.05 -2.73 -20.61
CA GLU A 280 -18.17 -1.54 -19.76
C GLU A 280 -16.82 -0.78 -19.66
N PHE A 281 -15.73 -1.49 -19.42
CA PHE A 281 -14.38 -0.89 -19.46
C PHE A 281 -14.06 -0.28 -20.82
N ALA A 282 -14.37 -1.02 -21.91
CA ALA A 282 -14.12 -0.55 -23.26
C ALA A 282 -14.92 0.72 -23.59
N ALA A 283 -16.20 0.79 -23.19
CA ALA A 283 -17.03 1.97 -23.41
C ALA A 283 -16.42 3.22 -22.74
N ARG A 284 -16.05 3.11 -21.46
CA ARG A 284 -15.43 4.23 -20.72
C ARG A 284 -14.07 4.64 -21.28
N ILE A 285 -13.24 3.66 -21.67
CA ILE A 285 -11.96 3.95 -22.31
C ILE A 285 -12.19 4.64 -23.66
N SER A 286 -13.17 4.20 -24.46
CA SER A 286 -13.49 4.83 -25.75
C SER A 286 -13.95 6.28 -25.58
N GLU A 287 -14.73 6.59 -24.53
CA GLU A 287 -15.08 7.98 -24.16
C GLU A 287 -13.81 8.81 -23.89
N ILE A 288 -12.87 8.30 -23.11
CA ILE A 288 -11.58 8.96 -22.84
C ILE A 288 -10.80 9.18 -24.13
N LEU A 289 -10.73 8.17 -25.00
CA LEU A 289 -9.97 8.20 -26.24
C LEU A 289 -10.58 9.11 -27.32
N ALA A 290 -11.87 9.46 -27.20
CA ALA A 290 -12.54 10.36 -28.15
C ALA A 290 -11.98 11.80 -28.06
N HIS A 291 -11.70 12.30 -26.86
CA HIS A 291 -11.17 13.65 -26.64
C HIS A 291 -9.72 13.68 -26.18
N ARG A 292 -9.22 12.58 -25.62
CA ARG A 292 -7.82 12.43 -25.18
C ARG A 292 -7.35 13.55 -24.23
N ASN A 293 -8.25 14.08 -23.43
CA ASN A 293 -7.95 15.11 -22.44
C ASN A 293 -7.14 14.53 -21.26
N ARG A 294 -6.53 15.40 -20.48
CA ARG A 294 -5.98 15.09 -19.18
C ARG A 294 -7.01 15.38 -18.10
N THR A 295 -6.91 14.69 -16.96
CA THR A 295 -7.75 14.95 -15.80
C THR A 295 -7.19 16.08 -14.94
N ASP A 296 -7.94 16.47 -13.92
CA ASP A 296 -7.52 17.33 -12.82
C ASP A 296 -7.13 16.54 -11.56
N GLY A 297 -6.85 15.25 -11.71
CA GLY A 297 -6.61 14.30 -10.63
C GLY A 297 -5.55 14.73 -9.63
N ARG A 298 -4.50 15.42 -10.09
CA ARG A 298 -3.43 15.92 -9.23
C ARG A 298 -3.95 16.86 -8.14
N GLU A 299 -4.92 17.72 -8.45
CA GLU A 299 -5.52 18.63 -7.48
C GLU A 299 -6.31 17.87 -6.41
N HIS A 300 -7.05 16.84 -6.82
CA HIS A 300 -7.86 16.02 -5.92
C HIS A 300 -7.03 15.28 -4.88
N ILE A 301 -5.80 14.89 -5.22
CA ILE A 301 -4.91 14.11 -4.33
C ILE A 301 -3.78 14.94 -3.70
N ARG A 302 -3.84 16.27 -3.69
CA ARG A 302 -2.81 17.12 -3.05
C ARG A 302 -2.54 16.74 -1.59
N HIS A 303 -3.55 16.29 -0.89
CA HIS A 303 -3.45 15.83 0.50
C HIS A 303 -2.61 14.54 0.68
N LEU A 304 -2.24 13.86 -0.43
CA LEU A 304 -1.37 12.68 -0.48
C LEU A 304 0.05 13.04 -0.94
N GLU A 305 0.38 14.31 -1.11
CA GLU A 305 1.76 14.73 -1.37
C GLU A 305 2.67 14.32 -0.20
N SER A 306 3.92 13.98 -0.51
CA SER A 306 4.88 13.44 0.45
C SER A 306 5.05 14.28 1.71
N SER A 307 5.08 15.61 1.58
CA SER A 307 5.16 16.53 2.75
C SER A 307 3.95 16.45 3.66
N ALA A 308 2.74 16.40 3.10
CA ALA A 308 1.50 16.33 3.85
C ALA A 308 1.34 14.98 4.58
N VAL A 309 1.69 13.88 3.91
CA VAL A 309 1.64 12.54 4.51
C VAL A 309 2.71 12.36 5.57
N ALA A 310 3.94 12.85 5.34
CA ALA A 310 5.00 12.83 6.33
C ALA A 310 4.56 13.51 7.63
N GLN A 311 3.89 14.65 7.54
CA GLN A 311 3.36 15.35 8.73
C GLN A 311 2.35 14.50 9.50
N LYS A 312 1.42 13.82 8.83
CA LYS A 312 0.47 12.90 9.48
C LYS A 312 1.18 11.74 10.20
N VAL A 313 2.24 11.18 9.58
CA VAL A 313 3.05 10.12 10.21
C VAL A 313 3.81 10.65 11.43
N ILE A 314 4.38 11.85 11.36
CA ILE A 314 5.05 12.52 12.49
C ILE A 314 4.08 12.74 13.64
N GLU A 315 2.85 13.18 13.37
CA GLU A 315 1.82 13.33 14.40
C GLU A 315 1.51 12.01 15.13
N VAL A 316 1.52 10.87 14.41
CA VAL A 316 1.39 9.55 15.04
C VAL A 316 2.58 9.26 15.95
N TYR A 317 3.80 9.53 15.50
CA TYR A 317 5.00 9.35 16.32
C TYR A 317 4.94 10.19 17.60
N GLU A 318 4.59 11.46 17.50
CA GLU A 318 4.46 12.36 18.66
C GLU A 318 3.38 11.88 19.63
N LYS A 319 2.21 11.44 19.14
CA LYS A 319 1.16 10.89 20.00
C LYS A 319 1.65 9.65 20.76
N VAL A 320 2.38 8.77 20.08
CA VAL A 320 2.95 7.56 20.68
C VAL A 320 3.97 7.91 21.76
N LEU A 321 4.89 8.83 21.48
CA LEU A 321 5.93 9.25 22.43
C LEU A 321 5.34 9.99 23.63
N ARG A 322 4.36 10.89 23.44
CA ARG A 322 3.66 11.58 24.55
C ARG A 322 2.95 10.59 25.47
N LYS A 323 2.27 9.58 24.89
CA LYS A 323 1.61 8.52 25.67
C LYS A 323 2.63 7.74 26.51
N GLN A 324 3.81 7.45 25.96
CA GLN A 324 4.87 6.74 26.68
C GLN A 324 5.44 7.58 27.82
N ALA A 325 5.68 8.88 27.61
CA ALA A 325 6.14 9.79 28.66
C ALA A 325 5.14 9.90 29.81
N GLY A 326 3.82 9.90 29.52
CA GLY A 326 2.76 9.87 30.51
C GLY A 326 2.66 8.53 31.28
N HIS A 327 3.08 7.42 30.66
CA HIS A 327 3.04 6.06 31.24
C HIS A 327 4.37 5.65 31.89
N ALA A 328 5.41 6.47 31.85
CA ALA A 328 6.71 6.19 32.49
C ALA A 328 6.57 5.97 34.01
N LYS A 329 5.43 6.33 34.61
CA LYS A 329 5.03 6.04 36.01
C LYS A 329 4.24 4.75 36.17
N ALA A 330 3.73 4.10 35.11
CA ALA A 330 2.93 2.90 35.19
C ALA A 330 3.72 1.66 34.70
N ARG A 331 3.57 0.56 35.46
CA ARG A 331 4.24 -0.73 35.25
C ARG A 331 4.14 -1.22 33.80
N ARG A 332 5.28 -1.58 33.20
CA ARG A 332 5.31 -2.25 31.87
C ARG A 332 4.50 -3.55 31.93
N PRO A 333 3.64 -3.84 30.94
CA PRO A 333 2.90 -5.07 30.92
C PRO A 333 3.84 -6.28 30.93
N SER A 334 3.56 -7.26 31.78
CA SER A 334 4.31 -8.50 31.83
C SER A 334 3.92 -9.40 30.65
N PHE A 335 4.71 -10.44 30.35
CA PHE A 335 4.34 -11.46 29.38
C PHE A 335 2.98 -12.11 29.70
N ALA A 336 2.66 -12.25 30.98
CA ALA A 336 1.35 -12.74 31.44
C ALA A 336 0.20 -11.81 31.06
N ASP A 337 0.40 -10.48 31.11
CA ASP A 337 -0.61 -9.50 30.67
C ASP A 337 -0.83 -9.58 29.16
N LEU A 338 0.22 -9.85 28.38
CA LEU A 338 0.13 -10.06 26.93
C LEU A 338 -0.69 -11.32 26.60
N MET A 339 -0.44 -12.41 27.32
CA MET A 339 -1.18 -13.67 27.17
C MET A 339 -2.65 -13.53 27.57
N ASN A 340 -2.98 -12.68 28.55
CA ASN A 340 -4.36 -12.37 28.92
C ASN A 340 -5.09 -11.55 27.87
N VAL A 341 -4.41 -10.64 27.17
CA VAL A 341 -4.98 -9.89 26.02
C VAL A 341 -5.23 -10.82 24.82
N LEU A 342 -4.46 -11.91 24.72
CA LEU A 342 -4.54 -12.89 23.63
C LEU A 342 -5.60 -14.00 23.89
N ARG A 343 -6.17 -14.07 25.10
CA ARG A 343 -7.29 -15.01 25.35
C ARG A 343 -8.51 -14.56 24.56
N PRO A 344 -9.13 -15.45 23.75
CA PRO A 344 -10.37 -15.14 23.07
C PRO A 344 -11.44 -14.80 24.08
N ARG A 345 -11.99 -13.59 24.07
CA ARG A 345 -13.15 -13.22 24.88
C ARG A 345 -14.42 -14.04 24.53
N ASP A 346 -14.38 -14.75 23.41
CA ASP A 346 -15.53 -15.48 22.86
C ASP A 346 -15.65 -16.92 23.35
N ALA A 347 -14.68 -17.45 24.14
CA ALA A 347 -14.75 -18.83 24.63
C ALA A 347 -15.86 -19.03 25.69
N HIS A 348 -16.28 -17.98 26.39
CA HIS A 348 -17.36 -18.09 27.40
C HIS A 348 -18.74 -17.99 26.74
N GLN A 349 -18.91 -17.12 25.75
CA GLN A 349 -20.19 -17.01 25.02
C GLN A 349 -20.45 -18.21 24.10
N ALA A 350 -19.40 -18.83 23.54
CA ALA A 350 -19.53 -20.05 22.74
C ALA A 350 -19.92 -21.28 23.60
N ARG A 351 -19.50 -21.36 24.86
CA ARG A 351 -19.93 -22.44 25.77
C ARG A 351 -21.38 -22.29 26.19
N GLU A 352 -21.81 -21.08 26.55
CA GLU A 352 -23.23 -20.83 26.92
C GLU A 352 -24.19 -21.04 25.75
N ALA A 353 -23.76 -20.78 24.50
CA ALA A 353 -24.56 -21.02 23.29
C ALA A 353 -24.70 -22.51 22.97
N VAL A 354 -23.67 -23.33 23.27
CA VAL A 354 -23.70 -24.79 23.05
C VAL A 354 -24.51 -25.49 24.14
N GLU A 355 -24.48 -25.00 25.41
CA GLU A 355 -25.29 -25.55 26.50
C GLU A 355 -26.80 -25.29 26.30
N ARG A 356 -27.18 -24.12 25.76
CA ARG A 356 -28.59 -23.80 25.45
C ARG A 356 -29.16 -24.54 24.22
N THR A 357 -28.33 -25.11 23.34
CA THR A 357 -28.80 -25.93 22.21
C THR A 357 -28.96 -27.41 22.52
N ASN A 358 -28.47 -27.86 23.68
CA ASN A 358 -28.63 -29.27 24.14
C ASN A 358 -29.76 -29.47 25.16
N GLU A 359 -30.51 -28.42 25.51
CA GLU A 359 -31.66 -28.49 26.43
C GLU A 359 -33.04 -28.30 25.74
N ASN A 360 -33.11 -28.41 24.41
CA ASN A 360 -34.38 -28.42 23.67
C ASN A 360 -34.51 -29.65 22.76
#